data_271f869d98339d569e876c1ac74d6041
#
_entry.id   271f869d98339d569e876c1ac74d6041
#
_cell.length_a   1.000
_cell.length_b   1.000
_cell.length_c   1.000
_cell.angle_alpha   90.00
_cell.angle_beta   90.00
_cell.angle_gamma   90.00
#
_symmetry.space_group_name_H-M   'P 1'
#
loop_
_entity.id
_entity.type
_entity.pdbx_description
1 polymer ?
#
loop_
_entity_poly.entity_id
_entity_poly.type
_entity_poly.pdbx_seq_one_letter_code
_entity_poly.pdbx_strand_id
1 'polypeptide(L)'
;MTLVYSSILSNMNLPDEEFDLDILKILTRKQTKETKANKQKYTFISNKSDFSYFGTKDYYEMNLRVVRFKITDDTYECLVTNLTRDEFDLNELKKMYHMRWDIETAFKVLKYIIGMMSFHSKKRNFIQQEIYAAILLHCLTNIITERIEIEQSDKRKHNYKVNLSTAVTNMRLWLRKLIGTKELVKRIKKYLAPIRPDRKYERNMKPKSVVPFNTKAS
;
A
#
# COMPACT_ATOMS: atom_id res chain seq x y z
N MET A 1 6.96 -0.63 5.70
CA MET A 1 6.61 -1.88 6.41
C MET A 1 7.78 -2.87 6.50
N THR A 2 8.80 -2.77 5.69
CA THR A 2 9.98 -3.65 5.66
C THR A 2 10.88 -3.54 6.91
N LEU A 3 10.91 -2.42 7.61
CA LEU A 3 11.78 -2.18 8.78
C LEU A 3 11.32 -2.86 10.08
N VAL A 4 10.02 -3.03 10.29
CA VAL A 4 9.47 -3.74 11.47
C VAL A 4 9.69 -5.24 11.31
N TYR A 5 9.69 -5.72 10.09
CA TYR A 5 9.90 -7.10 9.70
C TYR A 5 11.29 -7.61 10.09
N SER A 6 12.33 -6.85 9.79
CA SER A 6 13.71 -7.25 10.09
C SER A 6 13.99 -7.37 11.59
N SER A 7 13.39 -6.51 12.44
CA SER A 7 13.66 -6.52 13.86
C SER A 7 12.94 -7.64 14.64
N ILE A 8 11.75 -8.06 14.20
CA ILE A 8 11.00 -9.15 14.85
C ILE A 8 11.59 -10.51 14.47
N LEU A 9 12.02 -10.68 13.22
CA LEU A 9 12.48 -11.95 12.68
C LEU A 9 14.01 -12.07 12.60
N SER A 10 14.76 -11.00 12.81
CA SER A 10 16.22 -10.92 12.61
C SER A 10 17.04 -11.95 13.40
N ASN A 11 16.49 -12.52 14.46
CA ASN A 11 17.17 -13.51 15.31
C ASN A 11 16.49 -14.89 15.25
N MET A 12 15.69 -15.17 14.23
CA MET A 12 15.00 -16.44 14.06
C MET A 12 15.64 -17.22 12.92
N ASN A 13 15.95 -18.49 13.15
CA ASN A 13 16.34 -19.41 12.11
C ASN A 13 15.07 -19.86 11.37
N LEU A 14 14.69 -19.11 10.34
CA LEU A 14 13.57 -19.44 9.49
C LEU A 14 14.06 -20.21 8.26
N PRO A 15 13.27 -21.17 7.74
CA PRO A 15 13.62 -21.88 6.51
C PRO A 15 13.78 -20.93 5.31
N ASP A 16 14.64 -21.30 4.37
CA ASP A 16 14.83 -20.55 3.11
C ASP A 16 13.77 -20.89 2.05
N GLU A 17 12.98 -21.92 2.27
CA GLU A 17 11.89 -22.36 1.42
C GLU A 17 10.55 -21.76 1.82
N GLU A 18 9.46 -22.22 1.20
CA GLU A 18 8.10 -21.85 1.59
C GLU A 18 7.76 -22.47 2.95
N PHE A 19 7.15 -21.67 3.82
CA PHE A 19 6.69 -22.13 5.12
C PHE A 19 5.50 -21.32 5.63
N ASP A 20 4.81 -21.89 6.62
CA ASP A 20 3.71 -21.29 7.37
C ASP A 20 3.84 -21.71 8.84
N LEU A 21 4.36 -20.84 9.68
CA LEU A 21 4.73 -21.14 11.05
C LEU A 21 4.07 -20.18 12.03
N ASP A 22 3.65 -20.73 13.18
CA ASP A 22 3.24 -19.92 14.32
C ASP A 22 4.44 -19.69 15.22
N ILE A 23 4.62 -18.43 15.61
CA ILE A 23 5.68 -18.02 16.51
C ILE A 23 5.11 -17.26 17.69
N LEU A 24 5.68 -17.51 18.87
CA LEU A 24 5.41 -16.74 20.06
C LEU A 24 6.56 -15.75 20.30
N LYS A 25 6.23 -14.45 20.24
CA LYS A 25 7.14 -13.37 20.66
C LYS A 25 6.64 -12.73 21.92
N ILE A 26 7.55 -12.47 22.86
CA ILE A 26 7.24 -11.77 24.11
C ILE A 26 7.94 -10.42 24.08
N LEU A 27 7.13 -9.38 24.07
CA LEU A 27 7.63 -8.01 24.19
C LEU A 27 7.88 -7.70 25.67
N THR A 28 8.97 -7.02 25.98
CA THR A 28 9.29 -6.63 27.35
C THR A 28 10.12 -5.35 27.41
N ARG A 29 9.93 -4.59 28.48
CA ARG A 29 10.80 -3.44 28.82
C ARG A 29 11.94 -3.85 29.77
N LYS A 30 11.93 -5.08 30.26
CA LYS A 30 12.99 -5.60 31.16
C LYS A 30 14.19 -6.13 30.37
N GLN A 31 15.37 -5.79 30.84
CA GLN A 31 16.64 -6.27 30.27
C GLN A 31 17.34 -7.21 31.28
N THR A 32 16.75 -8.35 31.57
CA THR A 32 17.33 -9.39 32.39
C THR A 32 18.38 -10.20 31.62
N LYS A 33 19.20 -10.98 32.31
CA LYS A 33 20.15 -11.92 31.65
C LYS A 33 19.40 -12.87 30.70
N GLU A 34 18.23 -13.36 31.14
CA GLU A 34 17.38 -14.28 30.36
C GLU A 34 16.85 -13.61 29.07
N THR A 35 16.28 -12.40 29.18
CA THR A 35 15.72 -11.69 28.01
C THR A 35 16.82 -11.33 26.99
N LYS A 36 18.03 -11.04 27.46
CA LYS A 36 19.18 -10.77 26.59
C LYS A 36 19.74 -12.03 25.94
N ALA A 37 19.72 -13.17 26.63
CA ALA A 37 20.21 -14.44 26.11
C ALA A 37 19.27 -15.05 25.06
N ASN A 38 17.95 -14.88 25.23
CA ASN A 38 16.97 -15.48 24.32
C ASN A 38 16.25 -14.43 23.45
N LYS A 39 16.98 -13.86 22.50
CA LYS A 39 16.46 -12.88 21.53
C LYS A 39 15.47 -13.50 20.51
N GLN A 40 15.43 -14.82 20.39
CA GLN A 40 14.43 -15.47 19.56
C GLN A 40 13.03 -15.36 20.16
N LYS A 41 12.91 -15.48 21.47
CA LYS A 41 11.65 -15.41 22.20
C LYS A 41 11.29 -13.98 22.63
N TYR A 42 12.26 -13.22 23.14
CA TYR A 42 12.05 -11.90 23.70
C TYR A 42 12.46 -10.77 22.76
N THR A 43 11.65 -9.72 22.72
CA THR A 43 11.95 -8.47 22.00
C THR A 43 11.86 -7.31 22.98
N PHE A 44 12.97 -6.58 23.12
CA PHE A 44 13.01 -5.41 23.99
C PHE A 44 12.33 -4.21 23.35
N ILE A 45 11.47 -3.54 24.10
CA ILE A 45 10.82 -2.28 23.72
C ILE A 45 11.32 -1.17 24.64
N SER A 46 11.85 -0.10 24.05
CA SER A 46 12.31 1.07 24.79
C SER A 46 11.19 1.71 25.61
N ASN A 47 11.52 2.18 26.82
CA ASN A 47 10.58 2.96 27.64
C ASN A 47 10.12 4.27 26.97
N LYS A 48 10.87 4.75 25.95
CA LYS A 48 10.51 5.93 25.15
C LYS A 48 9.46 5.62 24.07
N SER A 49 9.20 4.34 23.80
CA SER A 49 8.20 3.93 22.81
C SER A 49 6.81 4.07 23.40
N ASP A 50 5.91 4.68 22.63
CA ASP A 50 4.50 4.75 22.96
C ASP A 50 3.84 3.39 22.68
N PHE A 51 3.95 2.47 23.66
CA PHE A 51 3.35 1.15 23.61
C PHE A 51 2.54 0.94 24.89
N SER A 52 1.26 1.24 24.82
CA SER A 52 0.34 1.22 25.97
C SER A 52 -0.19 -0.16 26.36
N TYR A 53 0.01 -1.18 25.49
CA TYR A 53 -0.56 -2.53 25.68
C TYR A 53 0.04 -3.32 26.86
N PHE A 54 1.16 -2.88 27.43
CA PHE A 54 1.70 -3.52 28.62
C PHE A 54 0.77 -3.36 29.84
N GLY A 55 0.09 -2.21 29.96
CA GLY A 55 -0.64 -1.88 31.19
C GLY A 55 0.27 -1.95 32.40
N THR A 56 -0.09 -2.80 33.38
CA THR A 56 0.72 -3.09 34.60
C THR A 56 1.64 -4.31 34.41
N LYS A 57 1.64 -4.97 33.25
CA LYS A 57 2.42 -6.18 33.00
C LYS A 57 3.83 -5.85 32.50
N ASP A 58 4.80 -6.64 32.89
CA ASP A 58 6.18 -6.53 32.40
C ASP A 58 6.41 -7.18 31.05
N TYR A 59 5.51 -8.07 30.64
CA TYR A 59 5.60 -8.91 29.46
C TYR A 59 4.29 -8.84 28.68
N TYR A 60 4.39 -8.77 27.37
CA TYR A 60 3.27 -8.82 26.46
C TYR A 60 3.51 -9.92 25.40
N GLU A 61 2.68 -10.94 25.42
CA GLU A 61 2.76 -12.07 24.51
C GLU A 61 2.09 -11.74 23.17
N MET A 62 2.78 -12.05 22.08
CA MET A 62 2.29 -11.90 20.73
C MET A 62 2.36 -13.25 20.01
N ASN A 63 1.21 -13.85 19.75
CA ASN A 63 1.10 -14.99 18.86
C ASN A 63 1.06 -14.44 17.43
N LEU A 64 2.05 -14.80 16.64
CA LEU A 64 2.20 -14.33 15.26
C LEU A 64 2.29 -15.53 14.34
N ARG A 65 1.67 -15.43 13.19
CA ARG A 65 1.84 -16.36 12.08
C ARG A 65 2.80 -15.74 11.08
N VAL A 66 3.84 -16.46 10.73
CA VAL A 66 4.83 -16.06 9.73
C VAL A 66 4.72 -16.99 8.54
N VAL A 67 4.45 -16.41 7.39
CA VAL A 67 4.23 -17.15 6.15
C VAL A 67 5.22 -16.67 5.11
N ARG A 68 5.95 -17.60 4.50
CA ARG A 68 6.81 -17.33 3.36
C ARG A 68 6.29 -18.10 2.15
N PHE A 69 6.11 -17.39 1.03
CA PHE A 69 5.61 -17.97 -0.20
C PHE A 69 6.30 -17.39 -1.42
N LYS A 70 6.34 -18.19 -2.46
CA LYS A 70 6.97 -17.86 -3.74
C LYS A 70 6.09 -16.90 -4.53
N ILE A 71 6.69 -15.85 -5.08
CA ILE A 71 6.04 -14.91 -6.02
C ILE A 71 6.49 -15.21 -7.44
N THR A 72 7.80 -15.35 -7.65
CA THR A 72 8.44 -15.77 -8.92
C THR A 72 9.45 -16.86 -8.62
N ASP A 73 10.06 -17.45 -9.64
CA ASP A 73 11.02 -18.54 -9.44
C ASP A 73 12.16 -18.17 -8.50
N ASP A 74 12.58 -16.91 -8.48
CA ASP A 74 13.72 -16.43 -7.71
C ASP A 74 13.33 -15.49 -6.56
N THR A 75 12.02 -15.22 -6.37
CA THR A 75 11.59 -14.25 -5.36
C THR A 75 10.54 -14.81 -4.42
N TYR A 76 10.77 -14.59 -3.15
CA TYR A 76 9.86 -14.95 -2.07
C TYR A 76 9.36 -13.69 -1.37
N GLU A 77 8.13 -13.74 -0.92
CA GLU A 77 7.58 -12.76 0.01
C GLU A 77 7.33 -13.44 1.35
N CYS A 78 7.49 -12.70 2.41
CA CYS A 78 7.30 -13.21 3.74
C CYS A 78 6.37 -12.25 4.50
N LEU A 79 5.31 -12.76 5.07
CA LEU A 79 4.28 -12.02 5.79
C LEU A 79 4.33 -12.38 7.27
N VAL A 80 4.10 -11.36 8.11
CA VAL A 80 3.81 -11.56 9.53
C VAL A 80 2.39 -11.07 9.78
N THR A 81 1.56 -11.91 10.37
CA THR A 81 0.17 -11.62 10.64
C THR A 81 -0.25 -12.20 11.99
N ASN A 82 -1.35 -11.70 12.52
CA ASN A 82 -2.07 -12.29 13.65
C ASN A 82 -3.32 -13.07 13.20
N LEU A 83 -3.56 -13.18 11.90
CA LEU A 83 -4.68 -13.95 11.34
C LEU A 83 -4.38 -15.44 11.43
N THR A 84 -5.34 -16.19 11.94
CA THR A 84 -5.22 -17.63 12.13
C THR A 84 -5.39 -18.40 10.82
N ARG A 85 -4.99 -19.68 10.78
CA ARG A 85 -5.17 -20.54 9.60
C ARG A 85 -6.64 -20.87 9.35
N ASP A 86 -7.44 -20.94 10.42
CA ASP A 86 -8.85 -21.27 10.33
C ASP A 86 -9.68 -20.12 9.72
N GLU A 87 -9.21 -18.87 9.93
CA GLU A 87 -9.85 -17.69 9.38
C GLU A 87 -9.39 -17.39 7.95
N PHE A 88 -8.08 -17.59 7.69
CA PHE A 88 -7.47 -17.27 6.39
C PHE A 88 -6.46 -18.33 5.98
N ASP A 89 -6.74 -19.03 4.92
CA ASP A 89 -5.79 -19.95 4.30
C ASP A 89 -4.62 -19.19 3.63
N LEU A 90 -3.61 -19.92 3.16
CA LEU A 90 -2.45 -19.32 2.49
C LEU A 90 -2.82 -18.57 1.21
N ASN A 91 -3.80 -19.06 0.45
CA ASN A 91 -4.20 -18.43 -0.81
C ASN A 91 -4.98 -17.14 -0.56
N GLU A 92 -5.78 -17.11 0.49
CA GLU A 92 -6.48 -15.90 0.92
C GLU A 92 -5.50 -14.84 1.42
N LEU A 93 -4.49 -15.22 2.19
CA LEU A 93 -3.42 -14.31 2.62
C LEU A 93 -2.64 -13.75 1.41
N LYS A 94 -2.32 -14.59 0.42
CA LYS A 94 -1.68 -14.13 -0.84
C LYS A 94 -2.55 -13.11 -1.56
N LYS A 95 -3.86 -13.35 -1.67
CA LYS A 95 -4.81 -12.40 -2.29
C LYS A 95 -4.89 -11.09 -1.52
N MET A 96 -5.04 -11.14 -0.21
CA MET A 96 -5.08 -9.96 0.66
C MET A 96 -3.78 -9.15 0.55
N TYR A 97 -2.64 -9.82 0.56
CA TYR A 97 -1.35 -9.14 0.40
C TYR A 97 -1.21 -8.48 -0.96
N HIS A 98 -1.69 -9.13 -2.02
CA HIS A 98 -1.69 -8.56 -3.36
C HIS A 98 -2.53 -7.27 -3.44
N MET A 99 -3.67 -7.22 -2.76
CA MET A 99 -4.51 -6.01 -2.67
C MET A 99 -3.78 -4.81 -2.02
N ARG A 100 -2.74 -5.06 -1.22
CA ARG A 100 -1.90 -3.98 -0.66
C ARG A 100 -1.24 -3.11 -1.74
N TRP A 101 -0.96 -3.66 -2.91
CA TRP A 101 -0.38 -2.91 -4.02
C TRP A 101 -1.30 -1.81 -4.56
N ASP A 102 -2.59 -1.94 -4.36
CA ASP A 102 -3.57 -0.93 -4.76
C ASP A 102 -3.37 0.36 -3.98
N ILE A 103 -2.95 0.28 -2.72
CA ILE A 103 -2.61 1.45 -1.89
C ILE A 103 -1.41 2.20 -2.48
N GLU A 104 -0.37 1.49 -2.91
CA GLU A 104 0.80 2.11 -3.55
C GLU A 104 0.44 2.77 -4.87
N THR A 105 -0.45 2.15 -5.64
CA THR A 105 -1.00 2.71 -6.87
C THR A 105 -1.86 3.95 -6.58
N ALA A 106 -2.70 3.91 -5.55
CA ALA A 106 -3.49 5.06 -5.11
C ALA A 106 -2.59 6.25 -4.72
N PHE A 107 -1.51 6.01 -3.97
CA PHE A 107 -0.54 7.07 -3.65
C PHE A 107 0.14 7.65 -4.89
N LYS A 108 0.45 6.85 -5.91
CA LYS A 108 0.98 7.35 -7.19
C LYS A 108 -0.03 8.25 -7.90
N VAL A 109 -1.30 7.84 -7.93
CA VAL A 109 -2.38 8.63 -8.52
C VAL A 109 -2.54 9.96 -7.78
N LEU A 110 -2.63 9.94 -6.45
CA LEU A 110 -2.75 11.13 -5.62
C LEU A 110 -1.57 12.10 -5.83
N LYS A 111 -0.35 11.59 -5.79
CA LYS A 111 0.86 12.42 -5.92
C LYS A 111 1.04 13.01 -7.33
N TYR A 112 0.93 12.18 -8.36
CA TYR A 112 1.39 12.55 -9.71
C TYR A 112 0.26 12.92 -10.65
N ILE A 113 -0.92 12.31 -10.53
CA ILE A 113 -2.06 12.58 -11.41
C ILE A 113 -2.93 13.69 -10.83
N ILE A 114 -3.25 13.60 -9.55
CA ILE A 114 -4.05 14.61 -8.85
C ILE A 114 -3.20 15.81 -8.42
N GLY A 115 -1.91 15.61 -8.20
CA GLY A 115 -0.96 16.70 -7.96
C GLY A 115 -0.78 17.06 -6.49
N MET A 116 -0.92 16.11 -5.56
CA MET A 116 -0.65 16.32 -4.13
C MET A 116 0.84 16.49 -3.78
N MET A 117 1.72 16.63 -4.77
CA MET A 117 3.14 16.94 -4.55
C MET A 117 3.39 18.42 -4.23
N SER A 118 2.41 19.28 -4.50
CA SER A 118 2.50 20.73 -4.25
C SER A 118 1.14 21.28 -3.88
N PHE A 119 1.11 22.23 -2.95
CA PHE A 119 -0.10 22.86 -2.43
C PHE A 119 -0.13 24.35 -2.80
N HIS A 120 -1.33 24.92 -2.89
CA HIS A 120 -1.51 26.35 -3.18
C HIS A 120 -1.26 27.21 -1.93
N SER A 121 -1.54 26.67 -0.76
CA SER A 121 -1.41 27.40 0.50
C SER A 121 -0.28 26.88 1.37
N LYS A 122 0.25 27.75 2.25
CA LYS A 122 1.18 27.41 3.33
C LYS A 122 0.47 27.19 4.66
N LYS A 123 -0.79 27.62 4.79
CA LYS A 123 -1.58 27.50 6.04
C LYS A 123 -2.11 26.08 6.19
N ARG A 124 -1.94 25.48 7.38
CA ARG A 124 -2.32 24.10 7.68
C ARG A 124 -3.75 23.75 7.27
N ASN A 125 -4.72 24.60 7.64
CA ASN A 125 -6.14 24.32 7.37
C ASN A 125 -6.44 24.25 5.87
N PHE A 126 -5.84 25.12 5.06
CA PHE A 126 -6.01 25.09 3.61
C PHE A 126 -5.30 23.90 2.97
N ILE A 127 -4.11 23.51 3.47
CA ILE A 127 -3.44 22.28 3.02
C ILE A 127 -4.34 21.07 3.32
N GLN A 128 -4.95 20.99 4.50
CA GLN A 128 -5.89 19.92 4.83
C GLN A 128 -7.09 19.87 3.89
N GLN A 129 -7.66 21.05 3.54
CA GLN A 129 -8.75 21.12 2.56
C GLN A 129 -8.31 20.59 1.18
N GLU A 130 -7.13 20.97 0.71
CA GLU A 130 -6.60 20.47 -0.56
C GLU A 130 -6.39 18.94 -0.53
N ILE A 131 -5.90 18.38 0.59
CA ILE A 131 -5.74 16.95 0.79
C ILE A 131 -7.10 16.24 0.72
N TYR A 132 -8.09 16.70 1.47
CA TYR A 132 -9.42 16.08 1.46
C TYR A 132 -10.10 16.20 0.09
N ALA A 133 -9.97 17.34 -0.59
CA ALA A 133 -10.50 17.51 -1.95
C ALA A 133 -9.83 16.55 -2.95
N ALA A 134 -8.51 16.31 -2.82
CA ALA A 134 -7.77 15.39 -3.64
C ALA A 134 -8.19 13.92 -3.40
N ILE A 135 -8.37 13.53 -2.13
CA ILE A 135 -8.86 12.20 -1.76
C ILE A 135 -10.29 12.00 -2.28
N LEU A 136 -11.17 12.97 -2.10
CA LEU A 136 -12.54 12.91 -2.60
C LEU A 136 -12.58 12.76 -4.12
N LEU A 137 -11.78 13.54 -4.85
CA LEU A 137 -11.66 13.42 -6.30
C LEU A 137 -11.19 12.01 -6.71
N HIS A 138 -10.22 11.46 -6.00
CA HIS A 138 -9.72 10.10 -6.23
C HIS A 138 -10.83 9.06 -6.03
N CYS A 139 -11.53 9.10 -4.89
CA CYS A 139 -12.61 8.17 -4.57
C CYS A 139 -13.74 8.24 -5.59
N LEU A 140 -14.21 9.46 -5.94
CA LEU A 140 -15.26 9.64 -6.94
C LEU A 140 -14.82 9.14 -8.33
N THR A 141 -13.56 9.37 -8.71
CA THR A 141 -13.02 8.87 -9.98
C THR A 141 -13.06 7.34 -10.00
N ASN A 142 -12.62 6.67 -8.93
CA ASN A 142 -12.64 5.21 -8.85
C ASN A 142 -14.07 4.66 -8.92
N ILE A 143 -15.00 5.19 -8.13
CA ILE A 143 -16.41 4.77 -8.14
C ILE A 143 -17.02 4.84 -9.54
N ILE A 144 -16.71 5.91 -10.29
CA ILE A 144 -17.24 6.06 -11.64
C ILE A 144 -16.53 5.14 -12.63
N THR A 145 -15.20 5.02 -12.54
CA THR A 145 -14.43 4.19 -13.47
C THR A 145 -14.68 2.69 -13.29
N GLU A 146 -14.96 2.22 -12.08
CA GLU A 146 -15.34 0.83 -11.82
C GLU A 146 -16.68 0.43 -12.47
N ARG A 147 -17.57 1.39 -12.66
CA ARG A 147 -18.87 1.17 -13.32
C ARG A 147 -18.81 1.27 -14.85
N ILE A 148 -17.67 1.63 -15.40
CA ILE A 148 -17.49 1.76 -16.85
C ILE A 148 -17.05 0.42 -17.42
N GLU A 149 -17.98 -0.29 -18.04
CA GLU A 149 -17.66 -1.48 -18.81
C GLU A 149 -16.85 -1.12 -20.06
N ILE A 150 -15.76 -1.82 -20.27
CA ILE A 150 -14.90 -1.69 -21.43
C ILE A 150 -15.01 -2.97 -22.24
N GLU A 151 -15.57 -2.85 -23.43
CA GLU A 151 -15.63 -3.94 -24.38
C GLU A 151 -14.21 -4.32 -24.81
N GLN A 152 -13.82 -5.53 -24.50
CA GLN A 152 -12.59 -6.13 -25.02
C GLN A 152 -12.89 -6.73 -26.40
N SER A 153 -11.93 -6.68 -27.29
CA SER A 153 -12.10 -7.19 -28.66
C SER A 153 -10.90 -8.03 -29.06
N ASP A 154 -11.14 -9.23 -29.55
CA ASP A 154 -10.10 -10.16 -30.02
C ASP A 154 -9.30 -9.60 -31.21
N LYS A 155 -9.85 -8.60 -31.90
CA LYS A 155 -9.16 -7.88 -32.98
C LYS A 155 -8.06 -6.94 -32.47
N ARG A 156 -8.00 -6.65 -31.16
CA ARG A 156 -7.02 -5.75 -30.58
C ARG A 156 -5.85 -6.55 -30.01
N LYS A 157 -4.63 -6.05 -30.23
CA LYS A 157 -3.40 -6.67 -29.73
C LYS A 157 -3.34 -6.77 -28.20
N HIS A 158 -4.04 -5.91 -27.46
CA HIS A 158 -4.03 -5.82 -26.00
C HIS A 158 -5.44 -5.62 -25.47
N ASN A 159 -5.66 -6.09 -24.25
CA ASN A 159 -6.80 -5.66 -23.45
C ASN A 159 -6.60 -4.21 -22.99
N TYR A 160 -7.69 -3.52 -22.75
CA TYR A 160 -7.65 -2.11 -22.36
C TYR A 160 -8.32 -1.89 -21.01
N LYS A 161 -7.87 -0.86 -20.31
CA LYS A 161 -8.47 -0.37 -19.07
C LYS A 161 -8.64 1.13 -19.11
N VAL A 162 -9.40 1.67 -18.16
CA VAL A 162 -9.57 3.13 -18.03
C VAL A 162 -8.21 3.79 -17.83
N ASN A 163 -7.97 4.86 -18.55
CA ASN A 163 -6.83 5.74 -18.33
C ASN A 163 -7.15 6.70 -17.18
N LEU A 164 -6.57 6.46 -16.01
CA LEU A 164 -6.85 7.24 -14.81
C LEU A 164 -6.51 8.73 -14.94
N SER A 165 -5.46 9.09 -15.68
CA SER A 165 -5.14 10.50 -15.95
C SER A 165 -6.26 11.22 -16.69
N THR A 166 -6.77 10.58 -17.75
CA THR A 166 -7.90 11.10 -18.51
C THR A 166 -9.17 11.12 -17.67
N ALA A 167 -9.42 10.09 -16.87
CA ALA A 167 -10.58 10.04 -15.97
C ALA A 167 -10.55 11.19 -14.97
N VAL A 168 -9.45 11.40 -14.27
CA VAL A 168 -9.29 12.50 -13.29
C VAL A 168 -9.49 13.87 -13.94
N THR A 169 -8.93 14.09 -15.14
CA THR A 169 -9.10 15.35 -15.86
C THR A 169 -10.56 15.61 -16.22
N ASN A 170 -11.26 14.61 -16.73
CA ASN A 170 -12.67 14.74 -17.10
C ASN A 170 -13.60 14.82 -15.87
N MET A 171 -13.24 14.15 -14.76
CA MET A 171 -13.94 14.29 -13.48
C MET A 171 -13.88 15.72 -12.95
N ARG A 172 -12.73 16.40 -13.06
CA ARG A 172 -12.62 17.83 -12.71
C ARG A 172 -13.57 18.71 -13.54
N LEU A 173 -13.67 18.44 -14.86
CA LEU A 173 -14.59 19.18 -15.73
C LEU A 173 -16.05 18.91 -15.35
N TRP A 174 -16.38 17.66 -15.03
CA TRP A 174 -17.73 17.29 -14.61
C TRP A 174 -18.12 17.90 -13.26
N LEU A 175 -17.24 17.88 -12.26
CA LEU A 175 -17.47 18.52 -10.94
C LEU A 175 -17.65 20.03 -11.07
N ARG A 176 -16.97 20.66 -12.04
CA ARG A 176 -17.15 22.08 -12.37
C ARG A 176 -18.37 22.35 -13.24
N LYS A 177 -19.21 21.34 -13.51
CA LYS A 177 -20.40 21.40 -14.36
C LYS A 177 -20.13 21.89 -15.81
N LEU A 178 -18.90 21.72 -16.30
CA LEU A 178 -18.51 22.08 -17.66
C LEU A 178 -18.87 21.00 -18.69
N ILE A 179 -19.06 19.76 -18.24
CA ILE A 179 -19.54 18.63 -19.06
C ILE A 179 -20.61 17.87 -18.30
N GLY A 180 -21.54 17.25 -19.04
CA GLY A 180 -22.57 16.36 -18.48
C GLY A 180 -22.06 14.92 -18.28
N THR A 181 -22.83 14.11 -17.55
CA THR A 181 -22.46 12.72 -17.23
C THR A 181 -22.29 11.86 -18.49
N LYS A 182 -23.13 12.00 -19.50
CA LYS A 182 -23.02 11.27 -20.77
C LYS A 182 -21.69 11.57 -21.48
N GLU A 183 -21.31 12.85 -21.50
CA GLU A 183 -20.06 13.29 -22.13
C GLU A 183 -18.84 12.83 -21.32
N LEU A 184 -18.91 12.82 -19.99
CA LEU A 184 -17.88 12.26 -19.12
C LEU A 184 -17.56 10.80 -19.48
N VAL A 185 -18.58 9.95 -19.50
CA VAL A 185 -18.44 8.52 -19.83
C VAL A 185 -17.89 8.33 -21.24
N LYS A 186 -18.40 9.09 -22.22
CA LYS A 186 -17.92 9.06 -23.59
C LYS A 186 -16.43 9.39 -23.70
N ARG A 187 -15.96 10.43 -23.01
CA ARG A 187 -14.55 10.83 -22.99
C ARG A 187 -13.66 9.81 -22.32
N ILE A 188 -14.10 9.21 -21.20
CA ILE A 188 -13.35 8.16 -20.52
C ILE A 188 -13.21 6.92 -21.42
N LYS A 189 -14.29 6.48 -22.08
CA LYS A 189 -14.28 5.33 -23.02
C LYS A 189 -13.45 5.59 -24.28
N LYS A 190 -13.29 6.82 -24.69
CA LYS A 190 -12.51 7.18 -25.89
C LYS A 190 -11.00 7.01 -25.68
N TYR A 191 -10.50 7.31 -24.49
CA TYR A 191 -9.05 7.33 -24.20
C TYR A 191 -8.68 6.25 -23.17
N LEU A 192 -8.57 5.02 -23.63
CA LEU A 192 -8.22 3.86 -22.80
C LEU A 192 -6.71 3.65 -22.74
N ALA A 193 -6.24 2.98 -21.72
CA ALA A 193 -4.86 2.56 -21.57
C ALA A 193 -4.71 1.06 -21.87
N PRO A 194 -3.73 0.62 -22.68
CA PRO A 194 -3.51 -0.79 -22.94
C PRO A 194 -2.96 -1.48 -21.66
N ILE A 195 -3.45 -2.68 -21.39
CA ILE A 195 -2.90 -3.59 -20.39
C ILE A 195 -1.75 -4.32 -21.06
N ARG A 196 -0.54 -4.16 -20.54
CA ARG A 196 0.66 -4.84 -21.04
C ARG A 196 1.19 -5.72 -19.90
N PRO A 197 0.76 -7.00 -19.82
CA PRO A 197 1.35 -7.95 -18.91
C PRO A 197 2.85 -8.05 -19.24
N ASP A 198 3.65 -8.52 -18.36
CA ASP A 198 5.10 -8.79 -18.52
C ASP A 198 6.00 -7.57 -18.77
N ARG A 199 5.45 -6.36 -18.80
CA ARG A 199 6.29 -5.16 -18.90
C ARG A 199 7.00 -4.89 -17.59
N LYS A 200 8.21 -5.43 -17.44
CA LYS A 200 9.11 -5.16 -16.31
C LYS A 200 9.97 -3.94 -16.65
N TYR A 201 10.10 -3.02 -15.70
CA TYR A 201 11.09 -1.96 -15.74
C TYR A 201 12.09 -2.21 -14.61
N GLU A 202 13.35 -2.07 -14.91
CA GLU A 202 14.36 -2.03 -13.86
C GLU A 202 14.02 -0.92 -12.85
N ARG A 203 14.13 -1.27 -11.58
CA ARG A 203 13.89 -0.30 -10.51
C ARG A 203 15.01 0.73 -10.53
N ASN A 204 14.69 1.98 -10.80
CA ASN A 204 15.66 3.05 -10.68
C ASN A 204 16.05 3.23 -9.21
N MET A 205 17.23 2.69 -8.84
CA MET A 205 17.75 2.72 -7.46
C MET A 205 18.37 4.08 -7.10
N LYS A 206 18.52 5.00 -8.06
CA LYS A 206 19.02 6.34 -7.75
C LYS A 206 18.01 7.04 -6.84
N PRO A 207 18.42 7.52 -5.65
CA PRO A 207 17.54 8.30 -4.81
C PRO A 207 17.09 9.52 -5.62
N LYS A 208 15.78 9.66 -5.79
CA LYS A 208 15.24 10.91 -6.33
C LYS A 208 15.59 12.00 -5.33
N SER A 209 16.19 13.09 -5.82
CA SER A 209 16.40 14.27 -4.99
C SER A 209 15.11 14.59 -4.25
N VAL A 210 15.22 14.85 -2.95
CA VAL A 210 14.07 15.31 -2.15
C VAL A 210 13.54 16.55 -2.87
N VAL A 211 12.40 16.41 -3.54
CA VAL A 211 11.73 17.57 -4.13
C VAL A 211 11.31 18.43 -2.96
N PRO A 212 11.87 19.65 -2.81
CA PRO A 212 11.45 20.51 -1.72
C PRO A 212 9.94 20.71 -1.81
N PHE A 213 9.30 20.89 -0.68
CA PHE A 213 7.86 21.15 -0.59
C PHE A 213 7.54 22.41 -1.39
N ASN A 214 7.11 22.22 -2.62
CA ASN A 214 6.83 23.34 -3.52
C ASN A 214 5.37 23.72 -3.38
N THR A 215 5.14 24.97 -2.99
CA THR A 215 3.85 25.62 -3.21
C THR A 215 3.68 25.83 -4.72
N LYS A 216 2.50 25.56 -5.24
CA LYS A 216 2.16 25.94 -6.62
C LYS A 216 2.27 27.47 -6.73
N ALA A 217 2.91 27.95 -7.76
CA ALA A 217 2.80 29.34 -8.12
C ALA A 217 1.33 29.66 -8.41
N SER A 218 0.83 30.76 -7.83
CA SER A 218 -0.50 31.27 -8.06
C SER A 218 -0.66 31.75 -9.50
#